data_1821dd9b8d7491e8259376688714e084
#
_entry.id   1821dd9b8d7491e8259376688714e084
#
_cell.length_a   1.000
_cell.length_b   1.000
_cell.length_c   1.000
_cell.angle_alpha   90.00
_cell.angle_beta   90.00
_cell.angle_gamma   90.00
#
_symmetry.space_group_name_H-M   'P 1'
#
loop_
_entity.id
_entity.type
_entity.pdbx_description
1 polymer ?
#
loop_
_entity_poly.entity_id
_entity_poly.type
_entity_poly.pdbx_seq_one_letter_code
_entity_poly.pdbx_strand_id
1 'polypeptide(L)'
;MRYSDFKLVEAKQLGRAFNHLEDLVFFYGSDGTIEALEHLKDMASESGANSIRMKWDGNPQIYWGRAEANGPLVLAGHNAWSKGAAATSPEEVADFIINKSGSPKTPEEVEARKEFGNKFASLYKDFDAATPKDFVGFVYADGLFLDPPQQQDGVYTFCPNPKSQTCYHVRANSELGRRIGSADIMVVGHAYFPEFGASDSSQQPMQDFSAFDNNPNLIVLGPVYNSKKVDVNLGAIESVEGFVQKHKDQIDGFLAGVPGLADLKNIIYTYVNQTAKAKQLDSLNDQHFFQWLEQSRVSKPKQAKIAELNTNFKGATSAIFELVKMIQRMLSLIHISEPTRPY
;
A
#
# COMPACT_ATOMS: atom_id res chain seq x y z
N MET A 1 0.91 19.28 10.53
CA MET A 1 0.15 19.22 9.26
C MET A 1 -0.23 17.75 9.08
N ARG A 2 -1.51 17.41 9.00
CA ARG A 2 -1.94 16.01 8.94
C ARG A 2 -1.80 15.52 7.50
N TYR A 3 -1.44 14.26 7.31
CA TYR A 3 -1.38 13.58 5.98
C TYR A 3 -2.70 13.72 5.19
N SER A 4 -3.81 14.06 5.87
CA SER A 4 -5.12 14.34 5.28
C SER A 4 -5.23 15.73 4.61
N ASP A 5 -4.27 16.64 4.83
CA ASP A 5 -4.30 18.00 4.28
C ASP A 5 -3.59 18.08 2.91
N PHE A 6 -3.01 16.97 2.47
CA PHE A 6 -2.55 16.81 1.10
C PHE A 6 -3.75 16.97 0.18
N LYS A 7 -3.70 17.96 -0.69
CA LYS A 7 -4.68 18.16 -1.74
C LYS A 7 -4.68 16.93 -2.68
N LEU A 8 -5.43 15.90 -2.31
CA LEU A 8 -5.86 14.79 -3.17
C LEU A 8 -6.52 15.25 -4.50
N VAL A 9 -6.67 16.56 -4.70
CA VAL A 9 -7.38 17.16 -5.84
C VAL A 9 -6.67 16.86 -7.15
N GLU A 10 -5.33 16.83 -7.18
CA GLU A 10 -4.58 16.52 -8.42
C GLU A 10 -4.32 15.01 -8.60
N ALA A 11 -4.22 14.24 -7.53
CA ALA A 11 -4.14 12.79 -7.62
C ALA A 11 -5.39 12.19 -8.27
N LYS A 12 -6.56 12.80 -8.08
CA LYS A 12 -7.81 12.43 -8.79
C LYS A 12 -7.73 12.64 -10.29
N GLN A 13 -6.99 13.64 -10.78
CA GLN A 13 -6.82 13.84 -12.24
C GLN A 13 -5.94 12.76 -12.88
N LEU A 14 -5.03 12.15 -12.11
CA LEU A 14 -4.14 11.08 -12.57
C LEU A 14 -4.69 9.67 -12.29
N GLY A 15 -5.79 9.55 -11.55
CA GLY A 15 -6.48 8.28 -11.27
C GLY A 15 -5.70 7.29 -10.39
N ARG A 16 -4.69 7.76 -9.63
CA ARG A 16 -3.86 6.91 -8.75
C ARG A 16 -3.55 7.63 -7.44
N ALA A 17 -3.60 6.88 -6.34
CA ALA A 17 -3.03 7.31 -5.06
C ALA A 17 -1.51 7.09 -5.08
N PHE A 18 -0.75 7.96 -4.41
CA PHE A 18 0.68 7.76 -4.20
C PHE A 18 0.88 6.63 -3.19
N ASN A 19 1.79 5.72 -3.54
CA ASN A 19 2.10 4.59 -2.66
C ASN A 19 3.46 4.76 -1.95
N HIS A 20 4.37 5.57 -2.53
CA HIS A 20 5.72 5.75 -2.02
C HIS A 20 6.16 7.22 -2.09
N LEU A 21 7.10 7.62 -1.23
CA LEU A 21 7.62 9.00 -1.21
C LEU A 21 8.30 9.39 -2.53
N GLU A 22 8.99 8.45 -3.18
CA GLU A 22 9.63 8.67 -4.48
C GLU A 22 8.63 8.96 -5.60
N ASP A 23 7.35 8.59 -5.45
CA ASP A 23 6.32 8.90 -6.43
C ASP A 23 6.09 10.42 -6.56
N LEU A 24 6.33 11.17 -5.48
CA LEU A 24 6.21 12.63 -5.48
C LEU A 24 7.17 13.28 -6.49
N VAL A 25 8.34 12.69 -6.74
CA VAL A 25 9.29 13.16 -7.75
C VAL A 25 8.66 13.19 -9.14
N PHE A 26 7.94 12.13 -9.53
CA PHE A 26 7.37 12.03 -10.88
C PHE A 26 6.16 12.92 -11.08
N PHE A 27 5.34 13.07 -10.05
CA PHE A 27 4.07 13.74 -10.18
C PHE A 27 4.14 15.24 -9.89
N TYR A 28 5.07 15.65 -9.01
CA TYR A 28 5.21 17.05 -8.58
C TYR A 28 6.62 17.63 -8.79
N GLY A 29 7.56 16.86 -9.37
CA GLY A 29 8.88 17.35 -9.72
C GLY A 29 9.73 17.77 -8.52
N SER A 30 10.38 18.91 -8.63
CA SER A 30 11.24 19.44 -7.57
C SER A 30 10.49 19.75 -6.28
N ASP A 31 9.29 20.31 -6.36
CA ASP A 31 8.48 20.65 -5.19
C ASP A 31 8.02 19.39 -4.46
N GLY A 32 7.59 18.34 -5.20
CA GLY A 32 7.27 17.05 -4.61
C GLY A 32 8.47 16.36 -3.96
N THR A 33 9.65 16.55 -4.52
CA THR A 33 10.88 16.03 -3.91
C THR A 33 11.19 16.72 -2.58
N ILE A 34 11.13 18.05 -2.53
CA ILE A 34 11.35 18.80 -1.29
C ILE A 34 10.34 18.38 -0.22
N GLU A 35 9.08 18.20 -0.58
CA GLU A 35 8.04 17.72 0.32
C GLU A 35 8.38 16.32 0.88
N ALA A 36 8.83 15.39 0.02
CA ALA A 36 9.28 14.07 0.47
C ALA A 36 10.45 14.16 1.47
N LEU A 37 11.39 15.08 1.25
CA LEU A 37 12.52 15.29 2.15
C LEU A 37 12.10 15.94 3.49
N GLU A 38 11.15 16.85 3.49
CA GLU A 38 10.58 17.41 4.71
C GLU A 38 9.90 16.33 5.55
N HIS A 39 9.13 15.42 4.93
CA HIS A 39 8.58 14.28 5.65
C HIS A 39 9.66 13.39 6.27
N LEU A 40 10.76 13.14 5.57
CA LEU A 40 11.87 12.37 6.13
C LEU A 40 12.54 13.09 7.31
N LYS A 41 12.68 14.42 7.26
CA LYS A 41 13.17 15.23 8.40
C LYS A 41 12.19 15.15 9.59
N ASP A 42 10.89 15.23 9.32
CA ASP A 42 9.86 15.12 10.37
C ASP A 42 9.91 13.74 11.04
N MET A 43 10.14 12.67 10.28
CA MET A 43 10.32 11.32 10.82
C MET A 43 11.51 11.21 11.77
N ALA A 44 12.55 12.02 11.58
CA ALA A 44 13.71 12.07 12.46
C ALA A 44 13.44 12.85 13.77
N SER A 45 12.35 13.61 13.86
CA SER A 45 11.94 14.31 15.07
C SER A 45 11.25 13.36 16.06
N GLU A 46 11.25 13.71 17.35
CA GLU A 46 10.56 12.91 18.38
C GLU A 46 9.04 12.85 18.13
N SER A 47 8.44 13.94 17.65
CA SER A 47 7.02 13.97 17.28
C SER A 47 6.72 13.17 16.02
N GLY A 48 7.63 13.19 15.05
CA GLY A 48 7.47 12.44 13.80
C GLY A 48 7.67 10.93 13.97
N ALA A 49 8.56 10.49 14.86
CA ALA A 49 8.76 9.07 15.14
C ALA A 49 7.47 8.36 15.57
N ASN A 50 6.61 9.04 16.34
CA ASN A 50 5.31 8.52 16.77
C ASN A 50 4.26 8.45 15.65
N SER A 51 4.51 9.05 14.50
CA SER A 51 3.62 8.99 13.33
C SER A 51 3.95 7.83 12.39
N ILE A 52 5.13 7.22 12.56
CA ILE A 52 5.57 6.09 11.72
C ILE A 52 4.91 4.83 12.22
N ARG A 53 4.20 4.15 11.34
CA ARG A 53 3.59 2.85 11.63
C ARG A 53 4.23 1.75 10.79
N MET A 54 4.32 0.55 11.37
CA MET A 54 4.67 -0.64 10.62
C MET A 54 3.59 -0.90 9.57
N LYS A 55 4.00 -1.00 8.31
CA LYS A 55 3.11 -1.47 7.26
C LYS A 55 3.11 -2.99 7.25
N TRP A 56 2.04 -3.57 7.74
CA TRP A 56 1.77 -4.97 7.51
C TRP A 56 1.38 -5.18 6.04
N ASP A 57 1.94 -6.20 5.42
CA ASP A 57 1.59 -6.59 4.04
C ASP A 57 0.74 -7.84 4.11
N GLY A 58 -0.54 -7.70 3.86
CA GLY A 58 -1.53 -8.75 3.97
C GLY A 58 -2.32 -8.96 2.67
N ASN A 59 -3.02 -10.08 2.59
CA ASN A 59 -3.94 -10.43 1.51
C ASN A 59 -4.88 -11.55 2.00
N PRO A 60 -6.18 -11.49 1.70
CA PRO A 60 -6.89 -10.48 0.88
C PRO A 60 -7.21 -9.19 1.65
N GLN A 61 -7.59 -8.16 0.89
CA GLN A 61 -8.24 -6.99 1.45
C GLN A 61 -9.65 -7.36 1.92
N ILE A 62 -9.97 -6.97 3.15
CA ILE A 62 -11.21 -7.32 3.84
C ILE A 62 -11.88 -6.04 4.31
N TYR A 63 -13.18 -5.94 4.06
CA TYR A 63 -14.03 -4.86 4.53
C TYR A 63 -15.18 -5.46 5.31
N TRP A 64 -15.43 -4.96 6.52
CA TRP A 64 -16.57 -5.41 7.30
C TRP A 64 -17.15 -4.31 8.18
N GLY A 65 -18.41 -4.41 8.52
CA GLY A 65 -19.07 -3.45 9.38
C GLY A 65 -20.60 -3.48 9.25
N ARG A 66 -21.24 -2.40 9.67
CA ARG A 66 -22.69 -2.28 9.64
C ARG A 66 -23.09 -0.94 9.02
N ALA A 67 -24.10 -0.95 8.16
CA ALA A 67 -24.64 0.28 7.57
C ALA A 67 -25.45 1.11 8.60
N GLU A 68 -25.99 0.45 9.62
CA GLU A 68 -26.77 1.05 10.71
C GLU A 68 -26.59 0.26 12.01
N ALA A 69 -26.81 0.91 13.13
CA ALA A 69 -26.74 0.27 14.43
C ALA A 69 -27.76 -0.89 14.52
N ASN A 70 -27.31 -2.03 15.04
CA ASN A 70 -28.05 -3.29 15.11
C ASN A 70 -28.45 -3.89 13.75
N GLY A 71 -28.01 -3.32 12.65
CA GLY A 71 -28.19 -3.88 11.31
C GLY A 71 -27.34 -5.15 11.09
N PRO A 72 -27.57 -5.89 9.99
CA PRO A 72 -26.78 -7.05 9.65
C PRO A 72 -25.31 -6.67 9.40
N LEU A 73 -24.39 -7.59 9.72
CA LEU A 73 -23.00 -7.41 9.32
C LEU A 73 -22.90 -7.47 7.80
N VAL A 74 -22.07 -6.62 7.23
CA VAL A 74 -21.58 -6.75 5.84
C VAL A 74 -20.15 -7.25 5.90
N LEU A 75 -19.82 -8.28 5.12
CA LEU A 75 -18.46 -8.77 4.93
C LEU A 75 -18.13 -8.81 3.45
N ALA A 76 -17.03 -8.20 3.04
CA ALA A 76 -16.67 -8.07 1.64
C ALA A 76 -15.17 -8.13 1.42
N GLY A 77 -14.75 -8.71 0.28
CA GLY A 77 -13.41 -8.48 -0.27
C GLY A 77 -13.41 -7.25 -1.19
N HIS A 78 -12.22 -6.86 -1.66
CA HIS A 78 -12.04 -5.67 -2.50
C HIS A 78 -12.98 -5.60 -3.73
N ASN A 79 -13.20 -6.71 -4.41
CA ASN A 79 -14.07 -6.73 -5.60
C ASN A 79 -15.54 -6.46 -5.28
N ALA A 80 -16.02 -6.90 -4.12
CA ALA A 80 -17.39 -6.63 -3.66
C ALA A 80 -17.51 -5.18 -3.20
N TRP A 81 -16.50 -4.70 -2.47
CA TRP A 81 -16.41 -3.30 -2.04
C TRP A 81 -16.47 -2.34 -3.23
N SER A 82 -15.56 -2.51 -4.21
CA SER A 82 -15.45 -1.61 -5.37
C SER A 82 -16.69 -1.63 -6.29
N LYS A 83 -17.50 -2.68 -6.23
CA LYS A 83 -18.77 -2.79 -6.97
C LYS A 83 -19.99 -2.36 -6.17
N GLY A 84 -19.85 -1.95 -4.92
CA GLY A 84 -20.96 -1.63 -4.03
C GLY A 84 -21.84 -2.84 -3.73
N ALA A 85 -21.31 -4.06 -3.81
CA ALA A 85 -22.06 -5.31 -3.62
C ALA A 85 -21.92 -5.77 -2.16
N ALA A 86 -22.76 -5.21 -1.29
CA ALA A 86 -22.82 -5.61 0.12
C ALA A 86 -23.38 -7.04 0.24
N ALA A 87 -22.69 -7.87 1.03
CA ALA A 87 -23.11 -9.23 1.36
C ALA A 87 -23.37 -9.32 2.87
N THR A 88 -24.60 -9.69 3.24
CA THR A 88 -25.12 -9.65 4.61
C THR A 88 -25.35 -11.05 5.20
N SER A 89 -24.96 -12.09 4.47
CA SER A 89 -24.98 -13.47 4.94
C SER A 89 -23.78 -14.25 4.40
N PRO A 90 -23.41 -15.38 5.03
CA PRO A 90 -22.36 -16.26 4.51
C PRO A 90 -22.62 -16.70 3.05
N GLU A 91 -23.86 -17.02 2.72
CA GLU A 91 -24.25 -17.48 1.39
C GLU A 91 -24.05 -16.38 0.34
N GLU A 92 -24.41 -15.15 0.64
CA GLU A 92 -24.18 -14.00 -0.24
C GLU A 92 -22.68 -13.71 -0.43
N VAL A 93 -21.88 -13.84 0.63
CA VAL A 93 -20.41 -13.70 0.55
C VAL A 93 -19.82 -14.76 -0.38
N ALA A 94 -20.21 -16.03 -0.20
CA ALA A 94 -19.75 -17.12 -1.06
C ALA A 94 -20.19 -16.92 -2.50
N ASP A 95 -21.48 -16.62 -2.74
CA ASP A 95 -22.05 -16.40 -4.07
C ASP A 95 -21.32 -15.27 -4.81
N PHE A 96 -21.05 -14.16 -4.13
CA PHE A 96 -20.33 -13.07 -4.75
C PHE A 96 -18.91 -13.50 -5.21
N ILE A 97 -18.15 -14.15 -4.35
CA ILE A 97 -16.77 -14.57 -4.66
C ILE A 97 -16.78 -15.61 -5.79
N ILE A 98 -17.65 -16.60 -5.71
CA ILE A 98 -17.69 -17.73 -6.64
C ILE A 98 -18.22 -17.29 -8.01
N ASN A 99 -19.32 -16.54 -8.04
CA ASN A 99 -20.09 -16.31 -9.25
C ASN A 99 -20.01 -14.89 -9.82
N LYS A 100 -19.72 -13.86 -9.00
CA LYS A 100 -19.81 -12.45 -9.38
C LYS A 100 -18.49 -11.68 -9.39
N SER A 101 -17.43 -12.25 -8.84
CA SER A 101 -16.13 -11.61 -8.71
C SER A 101 -15.31 -11.52 -10.01
N GLY A 102 -15.88 -11.90 -11.14
CA GLY A 102 -15.24 -11.97 -12.47
C GLY A 102 -15.29 -13.39 -13.03
N SER A 103 -14.82 -13.59 -14.27
CA SER A 103 -14.84 -14.90 -14.93
C SER A 103 -13.51 -15.63 -14.70
N PRO A 104 -13.50 -16.83 -14.07
CA PRO A 104 -12.31 -17.68 -14.03
C PRO A 104 -12.00 -18.19 -15.43
N LYS A 105 -10.70 -18.41 -15.71
CA LYS A 105 -10.21 -18.78 -17.03
C LYS A 105 -9.95 -20.28 -17.17
N THR A 106 -9.68 -20.94 -16.04
CA THR A 106 -9.37 -22.37 -16.02
C THR A 106 -10.20 -23.12 -14.98
N PRO A 107 -10.39 -24.47 -15.11
CA PRO A 107 -11.06 -25.26 -14.09
C PRO A 107 -10.43 -25.15 -12.70
N GLU A 108 -9.10 -25.05 -12.64
CA GLU A 108 -8.34 -24.91 -11.39
C GLU A 108 -8.66 -23.57 -10.71
N GLU A 109 -8.80 -22.48 -11.49
CA GLU A 109 -9.24 -21.17 -10.96
C GLU A 109 -10.69 -21.22 -10.43
N VAL A 110 -11.55 -22.01 -11.06
CA VAL A 110 -12.95 -22.21 -10.57
C VAL A 110 -12.92 -22.88 -9.21
N GLU A 111 -12.15 -23.96 -9.06
CA GLU A 111 -12.11 -24.71 -7.81
C GLU A 111 -11.44 -23.91 -6.69
N ALA A 112 -10.29 -23.26 -6.96
CA ALA A 112 -9.64 -22.37 -6.00
C ALA A 112 -10.57 -21.22 -5.54
N ARG A 113 -11.41 -20.72 -6.45
CA ARG A 113 -12.37 -19.66 -6.13
C ARG A 113 -13.52 -20.18 -5.25
N LYS A 114 -14.01 -21.40 -5.49
CA LYS A 114 -15.01 -22.04 -4.64
C LYS A 114 -14.47 -22.29 -3.24
N GLU A 115 -13.28 -22.86 -3.15
CA GLU A 115 -12.60 -23.11 -1.89
C GLU A 115 -12.41 -21.80 -1.10
N PHE A 116 -11.85 -20.77 -1.73
CA PHE A 116 -11.67 -19.46 -1.10
C PHE A 116 -13.01 -18.81 -0.71
N GLY A 117 -14.04 -18.87 -1.57
CA GLY A 117 -15.36 -18.29 -1.30
C GLY A 117 -16.04 -18.94 -0.10
N ASN A 118 -16.02 -20.27 -0.03
CA ASN A 118 -16.58 -21.02 1.09
C ASN A 118 -15.78 -20.75 2.40
N LYS A 119 -14.47 -20.72 2.32
CA LYS A 119 -13.61 -20.38 3.47
C LYS A 119 -13.90 -18.98 3.97
N PHE A 120 -13.91 -17.98 3.09
CA PHE A 120 -14.15 -16.60 3.47
C PHE A 120 -15.56 -16.41 4.06
N ALA A 121 -16.56 -17.07 3.50
CA ALA A 121 -17.93 -17.06 4.02
C ALA A 121 -18.04 -17.70 5.42
N SER A 122 -17.27 -18.75 5.70
CA SER A 122 -17.26 -19.39 7.03
C SER A 122 -16.80 -18.49 8.15
N LEU A 123 -16.01 -17.46 7.83
CA LEU A 123 -15.49 -16.47 8.78
C LEU A 123 -16.52 -15.38 9.14
N TYR A 124 -17.63 -15.29 8.40
CA TYR A 124 -18.67 -14.28 8.62
C TYR A 124 -19.14 -14.22 10.07
N LYS A 125 -19.38 -15.38 10.70
CA LYS A 125 -19.82 -15.48 12.10
C LYS A 125 -18.82 -14.86 13.08
N ASP A 126 -17.52 -14.99 12.81
CA ASP A 126 -16.47 -14.48 13.69
C ASP A 126 -16.36 -12.96 13.59
N PHE A 127 -16.50 -12.41 12.38
CA PHE A 127 -16.60 -10.96 12.18
C PHE A 127 -17.89 -10.38 12.78
N ASP A 128 -19.05 -11.08 12.65
CA ASP A 128 -20.30 -10.60 13.25
C ASP A 128 -20.25 -10.61 14.78
N ALA A 129 -19.66 -11.64 15.36
CA ALA A 129 -19.48 -11.73 16.80
C ALA A 129 -18.50 -10.68 17.35
N ALA A 130 -17.44 -10.37 16.59
CA ALA A 130 -16.43 -9.40 16.99
C ALA A 130 -16.89 -7.94 16.80
N THR A 131 -17.83 -7.67 15.89
CA THR A 131 -18.27 -6.31 15.57
C THR A 131 -19.35 -5.84 16.53
N PRO A 132 -19.12 -4.75 17.33
CA PRO A 132 -20.16 -4.21 18.21
C PRO A 132 -21.47 -3.92 17.47
N LYS A 133 -22.58 -4.20 18.12
CA LYS A 133 -23.90 -4.02 17.48
C LYS A 133 -24.26 -2.55 17.21
N ASP A 134 -23.71 -1.64 17.99
CA ASP A 134 -23.87 -0.18 17.85
C ASP A 134 -22.82 0.45 16.92
N PHE A 135 -21.84 -0.33 16.43
CA PHE A 135 -20.87 0.17 15.44
C PHE A 135 -21.57 0.45 14.11
N VAL A 136 -21.33 1.66 13.58
CA VAL A 136 -21.81 2.08 12.24
C VAL A 136 -20.63 2.47 11.39
N GLY A 137 -20.63 1.99 10.15
CA GLY A 137 -19.55 2.17 9.19
C GLY A 137 -18.77 0.87 8.93
N PHE A 138 -17.63 0.97 8.27
CA PHE A 138 -16.89 -0.17 7.75
C PHE A 138 -15.40 -0.07 8.04
N VAL A 139 -14.84 -1.14 8.54
CA VAL A 139 -13.40 -1.30 8.75
C VAL A 139 -12.77 -1.84 7.47
N TYR A 140 -11.63 -1.28 7.11
CA TYR A 140 -10.72 -1.83 6.11
C TYR A 140 -9.53 -2.48 6.78
N ALA A 141 -9.23 -3.71 6.38
CA ALA A 141 -8.10 -4.49 6.87
C ALA A 141 -7.48 -5.36 5.78
N ASP A 142 -6.27 -5.84 6.05
CA ASP A 142 -5.62 -6.90 5.28
C ASP A 142 -5.60 -8.20 6.09
N GLY A 143 -5.91 -9.33 5.43
CA GLY A 143 -5.78 -10.65 6.01
C GLY A 143 -4.32 -11.04 6.19
N LEU A 144 -3.93 -11.46 7.39
CA LEU A 144 -2.59 -11.98 7.67
C LEU A 144 -2.54 -13.50 7.56
N PHE A 145 -3.58 -14.17 8.00
CA PHE A 145 -3.89 -15.55 7.65
C PHE A 145 -5.40 -15.78 7.75
N LEU A 146 -5.92 -16.70 6.94
CA LEU A 146 -7.31 -17.16 6.95
C LEU A 146 -7.43 -18.63 7.37
N ASP A 147 -6.30 -19.29 7.55
CA ASP A 147 -6.14 -20.61 8.12
C ASP A 147 -5.04 -20.55 9.17
N PRO A 148 -5.24 -21.17 10.34
CA PRO A 148 -4.25 -21.14 11.42
C PRO A 148 -2.89 -21.64 10.93
N PRO A 149 -1.81 -20.87 11.10
CA PRO A 149 -0.48 -21.33 10.72
C PRO A 149 -0.04 -22.47 11.65
N GLN A 150 0.66 -23.45 11.08
CA GLN A 150 1.24 -24.52 11.89
C GLN A 150 2.46 -24.02 12.66
N GLN A 151 2.58 -24.45 13.90
CA GLN A 151 3.76 -24.18 14.72
C GLN A 151 4.90 -25.14 14.33
N GLN A 152 6.08 -24.58 14.08
CA GLN A 152 7.31 -25.34 13.90
C GLN A 152 8.41 -24.75 14.80
N ASP A 153 9.11 -25.58 15.57
CA ASP A 153 10.20 -25.18 16.46
C ASP A 153 9.86 -24.01 17.40
N GLY A 154 8.62 -23.98 17.90
CA GLY A 154 8.15 -22.93 18.79
C GLY A 154 7.82 -21.59 18.10
N VAL A 155 7.71 -21.58 16.77
CA VAL A 155 7.42 -20.39 15.97
C VAL A 155 6.24 -20.66 15.03
N TYR A 156 5.32 -19.72 14.95
CA TYR A 156 4.31 -19.63 13.88
C TYR A 156 4.88 -18.83 12.74
N THR A 157 4.79 -19.37 11.51
CA THR A 157 5.20 -18.68 10.29
C THR A 157 4.02 -18.58 9.34
N PHE A 158 3.75 -17.37 8.85
CA PHE A 158 2.71 -17.13 7.83
C PHE A 158 3.18 -16.08 6.83
N CYS A 159 2.81 -16.28 5.56
CA CYS A 159 3.19 -15.45 4.42
C CYS A 159 1.91 -15.01 3.70
N PRO A 160 1.26 -13.92 4.12
CA PRO A 160 -0.07 -13.52 3.67
C PRO A 160 -0.16 -13.28 2.19
N ASN A 161 0.89 -12.72 1.61
CA ASN A 161 0.96 -12.41 0.19
C ASN A 161 2.12 -13.17 -0.47
N PRO A 162 1.85 -14.31 -1.12
CA PRO A 162 2.89 -15.12 -1.77
C PRO A 162 3.72 -14.37 -2.82
N LYS A 163 3.17 -13.26 -3.36
CA LYS A 163 3.85 -12.46 -4.38
C LYS A 163 4.88 -11.49 -3.78
N SER A 164 4.69 -11.05 -2.54
CA SER A 164 5.62 -10.12 -1.86
C SER A 164 6.83 -10.82 -1.26
N GLN A 165 6.79 -12.14 -1.08
CA GLN A 165 7.78 -12.93 -0.35
C GLN A 165 7.97 -12.49 1.13
N THR A 166 7.04 -11.70 1.65
CA THR A 166 7.06 -11.27 3.05
C THR A 166 6.43 -12.34 3.92
N CYS A 167 7.19 -12.81 4.92
CA CYS A 167 6.70 -13.75 5.92
C CYS A 167 6.89 -13.16 7.32
N TYR A 168 5.93 -13.46 8.18
CA TYR A 168 5.95 -13.07 9.58
C TYR A 168 6.26 -14.29 10.45
N HIS A 169 7.11 -14.08 11.46
CA HIS A 169 7.52 -15.11 12.41
C HIS A 169 7.14 -14.68 13.82
N VAL A 170 6.28 -15.44 14.47
CA VAL A 170 5.79 -15.14 15.82
C VAL A 170 6.13 -16.29 16.77
N ARG A 171 6.82 -15.98 17.86
CA ARG A 171 7.14 -16.98 18.88
C ARG A 171 5.85 -17.48 19.54
N ALA A 172 5.64 -18.79 19.60
CA ALA A 172 4.44 -19.40 20.14
C ALA A 172 4.21 -19.10 21.63
N ASN A 173 5.28 -18.86 22.39
CA ASN A 173 5.21 -18.50 23.80
C ASN A 173 5.01 -17.01 24.07
N SER A 174 4.98 -16.16 23.03
CA SER A 174 4.61 -14.74 23.16
C SER A 174 3.10 -14.59 23.38
N GLU A 175 2.66 -13.39 23.78
CA GLU A 175 1.24 -13.07 23.93
C GLU A 175 0.47 -13.28 22.61
N LEU A 176 0.96 -12.70 21.52
CA LEU A 176 0.36 -12.88 20.19
C LEU A 176 0.43 -14.36 19.75
N GLY A 177 1.54 -15.05 20.00
CA GLY A 177 1.69 -16.46 19.63
C GLY A 177 0.67 -17.38 20.32
N ARG A 178 0.36 -17.13 21.59
CA ARG A 178 -0.70 -17.88 22.30
C ARG A 178 -2.08 -17.65 21.68
N ARG A 179 -2.35 -16.44 21.22
CA ARG A 179 -3.60 -16.10 20.53
C ARG A 179 -3.68 -16.76 19.15
N ILE A 180 -2.59 -16.73 18.38
CA ILE A 180 -2.50 -17.40 17.06
C ILE A 180 -2.82 -18.89 17.19
N GLY A 181 -2.39 -19.54 18.27
CA GLY A 181 -2.65 -20.96 18.49
C GLY A 181 -4.14 -21.34 18.64
N SER A 182 -5.03 -20.38 18.88
CA SER A 182 -6.47 -20.59 19.02
C SER A 182 -7.33 -19.88 17.97
N ALA A 183 -6.74 -18.99 17.17
CA ALA A 183 -7.49 -18.17 16.22
C ALA A 183 -7.60 -18.83 14.84
N ASP A 184 -8.76 -18.70 14.22
CA ASP A 184 -9.03 -19.16 12.85
C ASP A 184 -8.53 -18.15 11.81
N ILE A 185 -8.48 -16.86 12.18
CA ILE A 185 -8.14 -15.75 11.29
C ILE A 185 -7.40 -14.66 12.06
N MET A 186 -6.47 -14.00 11.38
CA MET A 186 -5.84 -12.78 11.85
C MET A 186 -5.86 -11.72 10.76
N VAL A 187 -6.26 -10.51 11.12
CA VAL A 187 -6.31 -9.35 10.23
C VAL A 187 -5.57 -8.16 10.86
N VAL A 188 -5.09 -7.25 10.02
CA VAL A 188 -4.59 -5.95 10.46
C VAL A 188 -5.48 -4.83 9.93
N GLY A 189 -6.09 -4.06 10.82
CA GLY A 189 -6.92 -2.92 10.50
C GLY A 189 -6.09 -1.72 10.05
N HIS A 190 -6.58 -1.02 9.04
CA HIS A 190 -5.90 0.14 8.46
C HIS A 190 -6.70 1.41 8.59
N ALA A 191 -8.02 1.33 8.39
CA ALA A 191 -8.86 2.49 8.27
C ALA A 191 -10.34 2.19 8.47
N TYR A 192 -11.11 3.26 8.53
CA TYR A 192 -12.56 3.30 8.63
C TYR A 192 -13.15 4.01 7.41
N PHE A 193 -14.32 3.54 6.98
CA PHE A 193 -15.15 4.19 5.98
C PHE A 193 -16.58 4.40 6.53
N PRO A 194 -17.19 5.59 6.35
CA PRO A 194 -18.54 5.84 6.85
C PRO A 194 -19.63 5.09 6.05
N GLU A 195 -19.36 4.76 4.77
CA GLU A 195 -20.33 4.16 3.87
C GLU A 195 -19.72 2.98 3.10
N PHE A 196 -20.52 1.97 2.80
CA PHE A 196 -20.08 0.81 2.02
C PHE A 196 -19.82 1.19 0.56
N GLY A 197 -18.68 0.72 0.03
CA GLY A 197 -18.29 1.01 -1.34
C GLY A 197 -17.78 2.45 -1.56
N ALA A 198 -17.55 3.19 -0.47
CA ALA A 198 -17.00 4.54 -0.54
C ALA A 198 -15.61 4.54 -1.21
N SER A 199 -15.28 5.64 -1.88
CA SER A 199 -13.97 5.81 -2.51
C SER A 199 -12.85 6.01 -1.47
N ASP A 200 -11.61 5.73 -1.86
CA ASP A 200 -10.44 5.90 -0.98
C ASP A 200 -10.31 7.31 -0.40
N SER A 201 -10.85 8.34 -1.09
CA SER A 201 -10.90 9.70 -0.58
C SER A 201 -11.81 9.91 0.64
N SER A 202 -12.67 8.94 0.95
CA SER A 202 -13.55 8.94 2.12
C SER A 202 -12.96 8.16 3.29
N GLN A 203 -11.78 7.57 3.10
CA GLN A 203 -11.05 6.82 4.11
C GLN A 203 -10.69 7.75 5.28
N GLN A 204 -10.98 7.27 6.48
CA GLN A 204 -10.61 7.95 7.72
C GLN A 204 -9.61 7.12 8.52
N PRO A 205 -8.61 7.75 9.15
CA PRO A 205 -7.68 7.03 9.99
C PRO A 205 -8.43 6.44 11.20
N MET A 206 -8.15 5.18 11.50
CA MET A 206 -8.60 4.50 12.71
C MET A 206 -7.36 3.99 13.45
N GLN A 207 -7.21 4.39 14.70
CA GLN A 207 -6.03 4.06 15.50
C GLN A 207 -6.30 2.93 16.49
N ASP A 208 -7.54 2.80 16.94
CA ASP A 208 -7.95 1.81 17.93
C ASP A 208 -8.92 0.80 17.33
N PHE A 209 -8.51 -0.44 17.30
CA PHE A 209 -9.29 -1.59 16.83
C PHE A 209 -9.67 -2.53 17.97
N SER A 210 -9.41 -2.17 19.23
CA SER A 210 -9.64 -3.04 20.38
C SER A 210 -11.10 -3.47 20.54
N ALA A 211 -12.05 -2.63 20.11
CA ALA A 211 -13.46 -2.97 20.13
C ALA A 211 -13.83 -4.20 19.27
N PHE A 212 -12.99 -4.54 18.28
CA PHE A 212 -13.17 -5.69 17.40
C PHE A 212 -12.33 -6.90 17.80
N ASP A 213 -11.43 -6.74 18.77
CA ASP A 213 -10.49 -7.77 19.21
C ASP A 213 -11.02 -8.52 20.46
N ASN A 214 -12.28 -8.90 20.41
CA ASN A 214 -13.03 -9.53 21.51
C ASN A 214 -13.49 -10.97 21.24
N ASN A 215 -13.16 -11.53 20.07
CA ASN A 215 -13.49 -12.90 19.68
C ASN A 215 -12.20 -13.75 19.66
N PRO A 216 -12.12 -14.89 20.38
CA PRO A 216 -10.91 -15.72 20.40
C PRO A 216 -10.55 -16.32 19.02
N ASN A 217 -11.50 -16.46 18.11
CA ASN A 217 -11.28 -17.01 16.78
C ASN A 217 -10.75 -15.96 15.78
N LEU A 218 -10.92 -14.68 16.10
CA LEU A 218 -10.52 -13.57 15.24
C LEU A 218 -9.55 -12.64 15.97
N ILE A 219 -8.32 -12.54 15.48
CA ILE A 219 -7.36 -11.54 15.96
C ILE A 219 -7.46 -10.30 15.05
N VAL A 220 -7.76 -9.15 15.63
CA VAL A 220 -7.73 -7.87 14.96
C VAL A 220 -6.57 -7.04 15.50
N LEU A 221 -5.51 -6.92 14.71
CA LEU A 221 -4.38 -6.06 15.04
C LEU A 221 -4.69 -4.63 14.61
N GLY A 222 -4.35 -3.67 15.47
CA GLY A 222 -4.28 -2.27 15.09
C GLY A 222 -2.93 -1.89 14.49
N PRO A 223 -2.78 -0.63 14.04
CA PRO A 223 -1.50 -0.13 13.58
C PRO A 223 -0.46 -0.12 14.71
N VAL A 224 0.70 -0.68 14.42
CA VAL A 224 1.84 -0.62 15.35
C VAL A 224 2.64 0.63 15.04
N TYR A 225 2.66 1.57 15.97
CA TYR A 225 3.44 2.81 15.82
C TYR A 225 4.86 2.60 16.36
N ASN A 226 5.80 3.20 15.65
CA ASN A 226 7.18 3.24 16.12
C ASN A 226 7.27 4.20 17.31
N SER A 227 7.81 3.72 18.43
CA SER A 227 8.04 4.54 19.64
C SER A 227 9.48 5.04 19.76
N LYS A 228 10.34 4.74 18.79
CA LYS A 228 11.75 5.12 18.80
C LYS A 228 12.03 6.15 17.72
N LYS A 229 12.95 7.06 18.00
CA LYS A 229 13.50 7.98 17.02
C LYS A 229 14.08 7.20 15.85
N VAL A 230 13.74 7.63 14.64
CA VAL A 230 14.31 7.07 13.41
C VAL A 230 15.62 7.79 13.14
N ASP A 231 16.68 7.02 12.90
CA ASP A 231 17.96 7.58 12.50
C ASP A 231 17.92 7.89 11.00
N VAL A 232 17.81 9.18 10.68
CA VAL A 232 17.81 9.69 9.31
C VAL A 232 19.11 10.45 9.07
N ASN A 233 19.80 10.11 8.02
CA ASN A 233 21.03 10.82 7.63
C ASN A 233 20.70 12.20 7.06
N LEU A 234 20.74 13.23 7.91
CA LEU A 234 20.46 14.62 7.52
C LEU A 234 21.42 15.12 6.44
N GLY A 235 22.69 14.70 6.44
CA GLY A 235 23.66 15.07 5.39
C GLY A 235 23.29 14.49 4.02
N ALA A 236 22.66 13.31 3.98
CA ALA A 236 22.12 12.75 2.74
C ALA A 236 20.93 13.58 2.25
N ILE A 237 20.05 14.04 3.15
CA ILE A 237 18.92 14.92 2.80
C ILE A 237 19.43 16.23 2.19
N GLU A 238 20.39 16.90 2.84
CA GLU A 238 21.01 18.14 2.34
C GLU A 238 21.64 17.95 0.95
N SER A 239 22.25 16.78 0.71
CA SER A 239 22.83 16.45 -0.59
C SER A 239 21.75 16.34 -1.67
N VAL A 240 20.59 15.73 -1.34
CA VAL A 240 19.46 15.64 -2.27
C VAL A 240 18.82 17.01 -2.51
N GLU A 241 18.66 17.83 -1.48
CA GLU A 241 18.16 19.21 -1.62
C GLU A 241 19.06 20.04 -2.55
N GLY A 242 20.39 19.97 -2.35
CA GLY A 242 21.34 20.62 -3.24
C GLY A 242 21.26 20.13 -4.69
N PHE A 243 21.05 18.83 -4.88
CA PHE A 243 20.85 18.25 -6.21
C PHE A 243 19.56 18.78 -6.86
N VAL A 244 18.46 18.80 -6.13
CA VAL A 244 17.18 19.33 -6.60
C VAL A 244 17.29 20.78 -7.03
N GLN A 245 17.89 21.63 -6.19
CA GLN A 245 18.08 23.05 -6.52
C GLN A 245 18.90 23.24 -7.79
N LYS A 246 19.95 22.47 -7.97
CA LYS A 246 20.81 22.50 -9.16
C LYS A 246 20.09 22.08 -10.44
N HIS A 247 19.14 21.16 -10.35
CA HIS A 247 18.48 20.54 -11.51
C HIS A 247 17.01 20.92 -11.64
N LYS A 248 16.50 21.87 -10.83
CA LYS A 248 15.09 22.25 -10.77
C LYS A 248 14.48 22.51 -12.13
N ASP A 249 15.07 23.41 -12.90
CA ASP A 249 14.52 23.81 -14.21
C ASP A 249 14.49 22.63 -15.21
N GLN A 250 15.48 21.74 -15.13
CA GLN A 250 15.52 20.54 -15.98
C GLN A 250 14.38 19.58 -15.64
N ILE A 251 14.23 19.28 -14.36
CA ILE A 251 13.24 18.33 -13.84
C ILE A 251 11.82 18.87 -14.11
N ASP A 252 11.55 20.08 -13.65
CA ASP A 252 10.21 20.66 -13.72
C ASP A 252 9.78 20.96 -15.16
N GLY A 253 10.70 21.48 -15.97
CA GLY A 253 10.44 21.75 -17.37
C GLY A 253 10.14 20.49 -18.17
N PHE A 254 10.88 19.40 -17.94
CA PHE A 254 10.61 18.11 -18.57
C PHE A 254 9.26 17.51 -18.12
N LEU A 255 8.99 17.50 -16.80
CA LEU A 255 7.77 16.93 -16.22
C LEU A 255 6.51 17.77 -16.52
N ALA A 256 6.66 19.06 -16.84
CA ALA A 256 5.55 19.86 -17.36
C ALA A 256 5.02 19.31 -18.68
N GLY A 257 5.88 18.64 -19.46
CA GLY A 257 5.50 17.99 -20.71
C GLY A 257 5.22 18.99 -21.82
N VAL A 258 4.65 18.48 -22.89
CA VAL A 258 4.20 19.27 -24.07
C VAL A 258 2.87 18.72 -24.58
N PRO A 259 2.13 19.46 -25.40
CA PRO A 259 0.90 18.96 -26.00
C PRO A 259 1.09 17.58 -26.68
N GLY A 260 0.25 16.62 -26.30
CA GLY A 260 0.30 15.23 -26.75
C GLY A 260 1.18 14.29 -25.91
N LEU A 261 1.72 14.76 -24.78
CA LEU A 261 2.43 13.95 -23.76
C LEU A 261 1.79 14.08 -22.37
N ALA A 262 0.47 14.17 -22.29
CA ALA A 262 -0.25 14.24 -21.01
C ALA A 262 0.02 13.04 -20.09
N ASP A 263 0.43 11.90 -20.66
CA ASP A 263 0.77 10.67 -19.96
C ASP A 263 2.28 10.50 -19.65
N LEU A 264 3.11 11.54 -19.90
CA LEU A 264 4.57 11.48 -19.69
C LEU A 264 4.95 10.99 -18.29
N LYS A 265 4.36 11.58 -17.25
CA LYS A 265 4.61 11.21 -15.85
C LYS A 265 4.29 9.74 -15.58
N ASN A 266 3.20 9.23 -16.14
CA ASN A 266 2.83 7.81 -16.03
C ASN A 266 3.78 6.89 -16.80
N ILE A 267 4.32 7.32 -17.91
CA ILE A 267 5.32 6.54 -18.68
C ILE A 267 6.58 6.36 -17.84
N ILE A 268 7.10 7.45 -17.25
CA ILE A 268 8.29 7.41 -16.38
C ILE A 268 8.02 6.55 -15.14
N TYR A 269 6.90 6.78 -14.47
CA TYR A 269 6.47 5.99 -13.31
C TYR A 269 6.40 4.49 -13.64
N THR A 270 5.84 4.13 -14.80
CA THR A 270 5.74 2.73 -15.23
C THR A 270 7.12 2.11 -15.43
N TYR A 271 8.05 2.84 -16.05
CA TYR A 271 9.42 2.37 -16.24
C TYR A 271 10.12 2.13 -14.91
N VAL A 272 10.08 3.10 -13.99
CA VAL A 272 10.72 2.98 -12.67
C VAL A 272 10.16 1.80 -11.89
N ASN A 273 8.83 1.65 -11.85
CA ASN A 273 8.19 0.53 -11.17
C ASN A 273 8.53 -0.84 -11.75
N GLN A 274 8.64 -0.95 -13.08
CA GLN A 274 9.06 -2.20 -13.71
C GLN A 274 10.51 -2.54 -13.36
N THR A 275 11.40 -1.54 -13.39
CA THR A 275 12.81 -1.68 -13.02
C THR A 275 12.98 -2.06 -11.55
N ALA A 276 12.18 -1.44 -10.65
CA ALA A 276 12.16 -1.75 -9.23
C ALA A 276 11.68 -3.20 -8.97
N LYS A 277 10.59 -3.63 -9.61
CA LYS A 277 10.09 -5.01 -9.52
C LYS A 277 11.09 -6.05 -10.01
N ALA A 278 11.90 -5.70 -11.02
CA ALA A 278 12.99 -6.54 -11.50
C ALA A 278 14.23 -6.52 -10.58
N LYS A 279 14.21 -5.77 -9.47
CA LYS A 279 15.34 -5.55 -8.55
C LYS A 279 16.58 -4.95 -9.24
N GLN A 280 16.36 -4.08 -10.23
CA GLN A 280 17.39 -3.48 -11.08
C GLN A 280 17.44 -1.95 -10.93
N LEU A 281 17.22 -1.43 -9.74
CA LEU A 281 17.18 0.02 -9.49
C LEU A 281 18.47 0.75 -9.86
N ASP A 282 19.62 0.09 -9.73
CA ASP A 282 20.90 0.65 -10.16
C ASP A 282 20.99 0.85 -11.67
N SER A 283 20.15 0.16 -12.45
CA SER A 283 20.06 0.29 -13.91
C SER A 283 19.25 1.50 -14.37
N LEU A 284 18.65 2.27 -13.45
CA LEU A 284 17.92 3.50 -13.79
C LEU A 284 18.88 4.54 -14.38
N ASN A 285 18.80 4.72 -15.70
CA ASN A 285 19.55 5.74 -16.44
C ASN A 285 18.89 6.00 -17.79
N ASP A 286 19.33 7.02 -18.51
CA ASP A 286 18.80 7.41 -19.80
C ASP A 286 18.86 6.28 -20.83
N GLN A 287 20.01 5.63 -20.98
CA GLN A 287 20.18 4.59 -21.98
C GLN A 287 19.19 3.45 -21.78
N HIS A 288 19.05 2.97 -20.53
CA HIS A 288 18.12 1.89 -20.21
C HIS A 288 16.66 2.34 -20.39
N PHE A 289 16.34 3.58 -20.02
CA PHE A 289 15.00 4.14 -20.22
C PHE A 289 14.61 4.19 -21.70
N PHE A 290 15.48 4.72 -22.58
CA PHE A 290 15.18 4.81 -24.00
C PHE A 290 15.13 3.44 -24.68
N GLN A 291 15.96 2.48 -24.27
CA GLN A 291 15.85 1.07 -24.70
C GLN A 291 14.52 0.43 -24.30
N TRP A 292 14.11 0.63 -23.04
CA TRP A 292 12.81 0.17 -22.56
C TRP A 292 11.66 0.86 -23.32
N LEU A 293 11.77 2.16 -23.56
CA LEU A 293 10.77 2.95 -24.28
C LEU A 293 10.54 2.42 -25.69
N GLU A 294 11.61 2.04 -26.40
CA GLU A 294 11.54 1.45 -27.74
C GLU A 294 10.78 0.12 -27.77
N GLN A 295 10.88 -0.67 -26.70
CA GLN A 295 10.23 -1.98 -26.55
C GLN A 295 8.83 -1.87 -25.94
N SER A 296 8.47 -0.69 -25.43
CA SER A 296 7.19 -0.43 -24.76
C SER A 296 6.03 -0.29 -25.77
N ARG A 297 4.81 -0.21 -25.23
CA ARG A 297 3.60 0.09 -26.01
C ARG A 297 3.41 1.57 -26.32
N VAL A 298 4.36 2.42 -25.95
CA VAL A 298 4.33 3.85 -26.27
C VAL A 298 4.51 4.05 -27.76
N SER A 299 3.64 4.84 -28.39
CA SER A 299 3.70 5.04 -29.85
C SER A 299 4.99 5.75 -30.28
N LYS A 300 5.51 5.43 -31.46
CA LYS A 300 6.74 6.04 -32.00
C LYS A 300 6.73 7.59 -32.02
N PRO A 301 5.63 8.27 -32.37
CA PRO A 301 5.57 9.72 -32.28
C PRO A 301 5.75 10.25 -30.84
N LYS A 302 5.20 9.56 -29.82
CA LYS A 302 5.40 9.94 -28.43
C LYS A 302 6.84 9.69 -27.99
N GLN A 303 7.44 8.55 -28.38
CA GLN A 303 8.85 8.26 -28.09
C GLN A 303 9.77 9.37 -28.63
N ALA A 304 9.57 9.80 -29.88
CA ALA A 304 10.33 10.89 -30.49
C ALA A 304 10.17 12.21 -29.71
N LYS A 305 8.95 12.56 -29.34
CA LYS A 305 8.67 13.76 -28.52
C LYS A 305 9.34 13.70 -27.14
N ILE A 306 9.36 12.53 -26.50
CA ILE A 306 10.03 12.35 -25.19
C ILE A 306 11.54 12.55 -25.35
N ALA A 307 12.15 12.01 -26.42
CA ALA A 307 13.57 12.18 -26.69
C ALA A 307 13.94 13.63 -27.00
N GLU A 308 13.12 14.32 -27.80
CA GLU A 308 13.27 15.75 -28.09
C GLU A 308 13.17 16.58 -26.80
N LEU A 309 12.13 16.31 -25.98
CA LEU A 309 11.93 17.01 -24.71
C LEU A 309 13.10 16.80 -23.77
N ASN A 310 13.61 15.56 -23.65
CA ASN A 310 14.79 15.27 -22.84
C ASN A 310 16.03 16.04 -23.32
N THR A 311 16.21 16.17 -24.63
CA THR A 311 17.32 16.98 -25.20
C THR A 311 17.16 18.45 -24.87
N ASN A 312 15.95 19.00 -25.02
CA ASN A 312 15.61 20.40 -24.74
C ASN A 312 15.88 20.77 -23.26
N PHE A 313 15.65 19.82 -22.36
CA PHE A 313 15.92 19.96 -20.92
C PHE A 313 17.22 19.27 -20.47
N LYS A 314 18.24 19.22 -21.36
CA LYS A 314 19.62 18.82 -21.08
C LYS A 314 19.76 17.47 -20.33
N GLY A 315 19.00 16.47 -20.75
CA GLY A 315 19.07 15.14 -20.13
C GLY A 315 18.30 15.06 -18.79
N ALA A 316 17.15 15.69 -18.70
CA ALA A 316 16.32 15.72 -17.49
C ALA A 316 15.99 14.33 -16.95
N THR A 317 15.83 13.31 -17.80
CA THR A 317 15.56 11.93 -17.37
C THR A 317 16.70 11.37 -16.52
N SER A 318 17.97 11.71 -16.85
CA SER A 318 19.13 11.38 -15.99
C SER A 318 19.01 11.99 -14.61
N ALA A 319 18.65 13.27 -14.51
CA ALA A 319 18.51 13.96 -13.24
C ALA A 319 17.36 13.33 -12.41
N ILE A 320 16.22 13.04 -13.05
CA ILE A 320 15.07 12.38 -12.40
C ILE A 320 15.45 11.00 -11.87
N PHE A 321 16.12 10.16 -12.65
CA PHE A 321 16.50 8.81 -12.22
C PHE A 321 17.58 8.82 -11.13
N GLU A 322 18.52 9.75 -11.19
CA GLU A 322 19.50 9.90 -10.10
C GLU A 322 18.82 10.35 -8.80
N LEU A 323 17.88 11.28 -8.90
CA LEU A 323 17.10 11.74 -7.75
C LEU A 323 16.31 10.59 -7.10
N VAL A 324 15.64 9.75 -7.91
CA VAL A 324 14.93 8.55 -7.41
C VAL A 324 15.89 7.60 -6.70
N LYS A 325 17.06 7.33 -7.29
CA LYS A 325 18.09 6.48 -6.65
C LYS A 325 18.58 7.07 -5.32
N MET A 326 18.82 8.38 -5.26
CA MET A 326 19.22 9.05 -4.04
C MET A 326 18.19 8.90 -2.92
N ILE A 327 16.91 9.15 -3.23
CA ILE A 327 15.80 8.99 -2.26
C ILE A 327 15.69 7.54 -1.80
N GLN A 328 15.74 6.57 -2.71
CA GLN A 328 15.64 5.16 -2.34
C GLN A 328 16.83 4.68 -1.52
N ARG A 329 18.05 5.15 -1.81
CA ARG A 329 19.21 4.86 -0.97
C ARG A 329 19.03 5.43 0.44
N MET A 330 18.51 6.64 0.58
CA MET A 330 18.18 7.20 1.89
C MET A 330 17.15 6.35 2.63
N LEU A 331 16.07 5.96 1.96
CA LEU A 331 15.02 5.13 2.56
C LEU A 331 15.55 3.75 2.99
N SER A 332 16.46 3.15 2.21
CA SER A 332 17.09 1.87 2.56
C SER A 332 18.05 1.95 3.75
N LEU A 333 18.55 3.13 4.07
CA LEU A 333 19.43 3.40 5.22
C LEU A 333 18.65 3.82 6.49
N ILE A 334 17.35 4.01 6.39
CA ILE A 334 16.51 4.26 7.56
C ILE A 334 16.39 2.95 8.35
N HIS A 335 17.26 2.76 9.32
CA HIS A 335 17.14 1.68 10.28
C HIS A 335 16.02 2.02 11.26
N ILE A 336 14.83 1.49 10.99
CA ILE A 336 13.82 1.34 12.02
C ILE A 336 14.35 0.21 12.91
N SER A 337 14.93 0.55 14.06
CA SER A 337 15.27 -0.45 15.05
C SER A 337 13.98 -1.20 15.39
N GLU A 338 13.94 -2.51 15.10
CA GLU A 338 12.79 -3.36 15.40
C GLU A 338 12.26 -3.00 16.78
N PRO A 339 10.93 -2.81 16.93
CA PRO A 339 10.38 -2.61 18.25
C PRO A 339 10.70 -3.86 19.07
N THR A 340 11.64 -3.73 19.99
CA THR A 340 11.96 -4.74 20.98
C THR A 340 10.83 -4.80 22.01
N ARG A 341 9.60 -4.98 21.57
CA ARG A 341 8.54 -5.49 22.42
C ARG A 341 8.54 -6.99 22.27
N PRO A 342 8.73 -7.75 23.33
CA PRO A 342 8.42 -9.17 23.32
C PRO A 342 6.91 -9.27 23.11
N TYR A 343 6.49 -9.55 21.88
CA TYR A 343 5.17 -10.08 21.63
C TYR A 343 5.15 -11.53 22.07
#